data_96f6c6dab9687fb6b9d234537e9f48e7
#
_entry.id   96f6c6dab9687fb6b9d234537e9f48e7
#
_cell.length_a   1.000
_cell.length_b   1.000
_cell.length_c   1.000
_cell.angle_alpha   90.00
_cell.angle_beta   90.00
_cell.angle_gamma   90.00
#
_symmetry.space_group_name_H-M   'P 1'
#
loop_
_entity.id
_entity.type
_entity.pdbx_description
1 polymer ?
#
loop_
_entity_poly.entity_id
_entity_poly.type
_entity_poly.pdbx_seq_one_letter_code
_entity_poly.pdbx_strand_id
1 'polypeptide(L)'
;PYIVASRNNPELWSRLQQDQYPVLLEGIHCTYGLHQGLLNNRKVILRLHNVEYEYYRQLSNWERSLVKKAYLHHESRLLERYEKQIANKAMIFTVSEKDATHYRKSFGAREVEYLPVFIPGQMVTAKEGLGTFALYHGNLSVAENEKAATWLLEKVFDELEIPFVVAGKNPPKRLVDLAHERPHTCIVQNPSEAEMHDLIAKAQVHVMPSFTSSGIKLKLLNALFNGRHIVTNEDMVKGTGLEKACHIADNPAMIKYTVYRLFHTAFSNDDKEMRQGLLQKHFNNKANAERLMRALQ
;
A
#
# COMPACT_ATOMS: atom_id res chain seq x y z
N PRO A 1 2.92 17.23 -15.53
CA PRO A 1 3.83 16.60 -14.56
C PRO A 1 4.84 15.70 -15.27
N TYR A 2 6.07 15.63 -14.75
CA TYR A 2 7.14 14.84 -15.35
C TYR A 2 6.80 13.35 -15.47
N ILE A 3 6.18 12.77 -14.43
CA ILE A 3 5.81 11.35 -14.41
C ILE A 3 4.88 10.95 -15.56
N VAL A 4 4.08 11.86 -16.09
CA VAL A 4 3.19 11.63 -17.23
C VAL A 4 3.93 11.91 -18.55
N ALA A 5 4.61 13.06 -18.64
CA ALA A 5 5.29 13.48 -19.87
C ALA A 5 6.44 12.53 -20.26
N SER A 6 7.20 12.04 -19.28
CA SER A 6 8.32 11.13 -19.50
C SER A 6 7.92 9.74 -20.03
N ARG A 7 6.63 9.40 -20.01
CA ARG A 7 6.08 8.11 -20.50
C ARG A 7 5.33 8.24 -21.82
N ASN A 8 5.46 9.37 -22.48
CA ASN A 8 4.99 9.52 -23.85
C ASN A 8 5.80 8.58 -24.77
N ASN A 9 5.08 7.71 -25.48
CA ASN A 9 5.69 6.79 -26.44
C ASN A 9 4.89 6.82 -27.77
N PRO A 10 5.42 7.47 -28.82
CA PRO A 10 4.75 7.58 -30.12
C PRO A 10 4.41 6.21 -30.75
N GLU A 11 5.27 5.21 -30.58
CA GLU A 11 5.03 3.87 -31.10
C GLU A 11 3.79 3.22 -30.44
N LEU A 12 3.62 3.39 -29.12
CA LEU A 12 2.44 2.92 -28.42
C LEU A 12 1.15 3.52 -28.99
N TRP A 13 1.15 4.83 -29.24
CA TRP A 13 -0.03 5.49 -29.80
C TRP A 13 -0.32 5.03 -31.21
N SER A 14 0.70 4.83 -32.04
CA SER A 14 0.54 4.28 -33.39
C SER A 14 -0.04 2.86 -33.35
N ARG A 15 0.42 2.00 -32.45
CA ARG A 15 -0.14 0.64 -32.27
C ARG A 15 -1.60 0.67 -31.81
N LEU A 16 -1.91 1.51 -30.85
CA LEU A 16 -3.29 1.66 -30.35
C LEU A 16 -4.25 2.15 -31.43
N GLN A 17 -3.79 2.84 -32.47
CA GLN A 17 -4.65 3.28 -33.59
C GLN A 17 -5.00 2.17 -34.59
N GLN A 18 -4.37 0.98 -34.49
CA GLN A 18 -4.59 -0.15 -35.41
C GLN A 18 -5.84 -0.97 -35.10
N ASP A 19 -6.45 -0.77 -33.93
CA ASP A 19 -7.67 -1.46 -33.50
C ASP A 19 -8.64 -0.52 -32.76
N GLN A 20 -9.75 -1.06 -32.25
CA GLN A 20 -10.76 -0.32 -31.49
C GLN A 20 -11.05 -0.99 -30.12
N TYR A 21 -10.17 -1.85 -29.63
CA TYR A 21 -10.37 -2.48 -28.34
C TYR A 21 -10.38 -1.44 -27.19
N PRO A 22 -11.16 -1.66 -26.13
CA PRO A 22 -11.12 -0.82 -24.93
C PRO A 22 -9.70 -0.76 -24.34
N VAL A 23 -9.37 0.38 -23.74
CA VAL A 23 -8.06 0.63 -23.14
C VAL A 23 -8.18 0.76 -21.62
N LEU A 24 -7.46 -0.07 -20.88
CA LEU A 24 -7.28 0.08 -19.45
C LEU A 24 -5.92 0.76 -19.20
N LEU A 25 -5.97 1.96 -18.61
CA LEU A 25 -4.79 2.71 -18.20
C LEU A 25 -4.51 2.45 -16.71
N GLU A 26 -3.37 1.85 -16.42
CA GLU A 26 -2.95 1.50 -15.04
C GLU A 26 -2.07 2.61 -14.45
N GLY A 27 -2.70 3.53 -13.75
CA GLY A 27 -2.08 4.67 -13.06
C GLY A 27 -2.06 5.97 -13.87
N ILE A 28 -1.93 7.07 -13.14
CA ILE A 28 -1.90 8.44 -13.69
C ILE A 28 -0.80 8.62 -14.75
N HIS A 29 0.32 7.95 -14.58
CA HIS A 29 1.48 8.05 -15.45
C HIS A 29 1.25 7.50 -16.86
N CYS A 30 0.19 6.70 -17.07
CA CYS A 30 -0.19 6.16 -18.38
C CYS A 30 -1.16 7.08 -19.15
N THR A 31 -1.54 8.24 -18.61
CA THR A 31 -2.65 9.06 -19.12
C THR A 31 -2.25 10.12 -20.15
N TYR A 32 -1.00 10.14 -20.62
CA TYR A 32 -0.57 11.15 -21.62
C TYR A 32 -1.49 11.21 -22.84
N GLY A 33 -1.75 10.06 -23.48
CA GLY A 33 -2.60 9.98 -24.65
C GLY A 33 -4.07 10.34 -24.38
N LEU A 34 -4.59 9.98 -23.20
CA LEU A 34 -5.92 10.42 -22.76
C LEU A 34 -6.01 11.96 -22.63
N HIS A 35 -4.98 12.57 -22.04
CA HIS A 35 -4.91 14.01 -21.88
C HIS A 35 -4.81 14.74 -23.24
N GLN A 36 -4.02 14.23 -24.17
CA GLN A 36 -3.84 14.79 -25.51
C GLN A 36 -4.98 14.48 -26.50
N GLY A 37 -5.99 13.72 -26.08
CA GLY A 37 -7.10 13.37 -26.95
C GLY A 37 -6.79 12.26 -27.99
N LEU A 38 -5.67 11.55 -27.86
CA LEU A 38 -5.28 10.48 -28.78
C LEU A 38 -6.18 9.23 -28.65
N LEU A 39 -7.01 9.17 -27.60
CA LEU A 39 -7.92 8.05 -27.30
C LEU A 39 -9.41 8.47 -27.35
N ASN A 40 -9.76 9.61 -27.94
CA ASN A 40 -11.11 10.18 -27.91
C ASN A 40 -12.20 9.28 -28.52
N ASN A 41 -11.83 8.42 -29.46
CA ASN A 41 -12.77 7.51 -30.15
C ASN A 41 -12.76 6.09 -29.55
N ARG A 42 -12.21 5.93 -28.37
CA ARG A 42 -12.08 4.62 -27.70
C ARG A 42 -12.72 4.63 -26.32
N LYS A 43 -13.24 3.50 -25.92
CA LYS A 43 -13.61 3.28 -24.52
C LYS A 43 -12.34 3.19 -23.68
N VAL A 44 -12.19 4.10 -22.73
CA VAL A 44 -11.03 4.18 -21.84
C VAL A 44 -11.46 4.05 -20.40
N ILE A 45 -10.79 3.20 -19.65
CA ILE A 45 -10.89 3.10 -18.21
C ILE A 45 -9.55 3.47 -17.61
N LEU A 46 -9.57 4.31 -16.58
CA LEU A 46 -8.40 4.71 -15.81
C LEU A 46 -8.45 4.07 -14.43
N ARG A 47 -7.49 3.20 -14.11
CA ARG A 47 -7.35 2.63 -12.78
C ARG A 47 -6.23 3.32 -12.02
N LEU A 48 -6.59 4.00 -10.92
CA LEU A 48 -5.68 4.80 -10.12
C LEU A 48 -5.26 4.06 -8.85
N HIS A 49 -3.97 4.12 -8.55
CA HIS A 49 -3.38 3.45 -7.40
C HIS A 49 -3.28 4.36 -6.17
N ASN A 50 -3.25 5.68 -6.38
CA ASN A 50 -3.19 6.72 -5.35
C ASN A 50 -3.86 7.99 -5.88
N VAL A 51 -4.14 8.92 -4.97
CA VAL A 51 -4.22 10.35 -5.30
C VAL A 51 -2.78 10.85 -5.39
N GLU A 52 -2.25 10.96 -6.61
CA GLU A 52 -0.81 11.06 -6.85
C GLU A 52 -0.23 12.38 -6.33
N TYR A 53 -0.96 13.50 -6.44
CA TYR A 53 -0.47 14.77 -5.91
C TYR A 53 -0.34 14.73 -4.37
N GLU A 54 -1.23 14.04 -3.65
CA GLU A 54 -1.12 13.86 -2.21
C GLU A 54 0.12 13.02 -1.86
N TYR A 55 0.36 11.96 -2.62
CA TYR A 55 1.53 11.12 -2.45
C TYR A 55 2.84 11.92 -2.63
N TYR A 56 2.96 12.72 -3.70
CA TYR A 56 4.14 13.57 -3.91
C TYR A 56 4.28 14.65 -2.83
N ARG A 57 3.19 15.20 -2.33
CA ARG A 57 3.19 16.16 -1.20
C ARG A 57 3.75 15.51 0.07
N GLN A 58 3.35 14.28 0.35
CA GLN A 58 3.85 13.53 1.50
C GLN A 58 5.34 13.20 1.35
N LEU A 59 5.76 12.74 0.15
CA LEU A 59 7.18 12.53 -0.14
C LEU A 59 8.00 13.79 0.10
N SER A 60 7.50 14.96 -0.33
CA SER A 60 8.19 16.24 -0.12
C SER A 60 8.38 16.58 1.36
N ASN A 61 7.42 16.20 2.23
CA ASN A 61 7.51 16.46 3.66
C ASN A 61 8.58 15.61 4.36
N TRP A 62 8.92 14.44 3.80
CA TRP A 62 9.93 13.52 4.36
C TRP A 62 11.30 13.65 3.72
N GLU A 63 11.38 14.31 2.56
CA GLU A 63 12.65 14.51 1.87
C GLU A 63 13.55 15.49 2.65
N ARG A 64 14.82 15.10 2.84
CA ARG A 64 15.84 15.89 3.56
C ARG A 64 16.56 16.88 2.65
N SER A 65 16.73 16.54 1.38
CA SER A 65 17.36 17.41 0.39
C SER A 65 16.42 18.56 0.03
N LEU A 66 16.80 19.80 0.28
CA LEU A 66 15.99 20.98 -0.04
C LEU A 66 15.64 21.07 -1.53
N VAL A 67 16.58 20.70 -2.41
CA VAL A 67 16.37 20.70 -3.87
C VAL A 67 15.32 19.67 -4.26
N LYS A 68 15.45 18.43 -3.78
CA LYS A 68 14.46 17.37 -4.04
C LYS A 68 13.11 17.69 -3.42
N LYS A 69 13.09 18.26 -2.24
CA LYS A 69 11.87 18.70 -1.56
C LYS A 69 11.11 19.75 -2.38
N ALA A 70 11.82 20.77 -2.88
CA ALA A 70 11.25 21.79 -3.76
C ALA A 70 10.70 21.18 -5.06
N TYR A 71 11.46 20.28 -5.69
CA TYR A 71 11.02 19.54 -6.88
C TYR A 71 9.72 18.73 -6.61
N LEU A 72 9.69 17.92 -5.57
CA LEU A 72 8.52 17.10 -5.22
C LEU A 72 7.28 17.96 -4.92
N HIS A 73 7.49 19.09 -4.25
CA HIS A 73 6.40 20.04 -3.98
C HIS A 73 5.88 20.70 -5.26
N HIS A 74 6.78 21.06 -6.19
CA HIS A 74 6.38 21.59 -7.49
C HIS A 74 5.61 20.55 -8.31
N GLU A 75 6.13 19.31 -8.42
CA GLU A 75 5.46 18.21 -9.12
C GLU A 75 4.09 17.89 -8.50
N SER A 76 3.96 17.92 -7.17
CA SER A 76 2.67 17.76 -6.50
C SER A 76 1.62 18.77 -7.00
N ARG A 77 1.99 20.05 -7.14
CA ARG A 77 1.08 21.08 -7.66
C ARG A 77 0.70 20.86 -9.12
N LEU A 78 1.65 20.40 -9.94
CA LEU A 78 1.39 20.05 -11.33
C LEU A 78 0.45 18.85 -11.42
N LEU A 79 0.66 17.84 -10.58
CA LEU A 79 -0.20 16.65 -10.50
C LEU A 79 -1.62 17.02 -10.07
N GLU A 80 -1.80 17.84 -9.04
CA GLU A 80 -3.13 18.26 -8.57
C GLU A 80 -3.97 18.89 -9.70
N ARG A 81 -3.35 19.79 -10.48
CA ARG A 81 -4.02 20.41 -11.65
C ARG A 81 -4.31 19.38 -12.73
N TYR A 82 -3.38 18.50 -12.99
CA TYR A 82 -3.47 17.46 -14.00
C TYR A 82 -4.55 16.43 -13.67
N GLU A 83 -4.58 15.92 -12.45
CA GLU A 83 -5.58 14.96 -11.98
C GLU A 83 -6.99 15.56 -12.10
N LYS A 84 -7.16 16.82 -11.75
CA LYS A 84 -8.43 17.54 -11.95
C LYS A 84 -8.84 17.64 -13.42
N GLN A 85 -7.88 17.85 -14.35
CA GLN A 85 -8.15 17.96 -15.79
C GLN A 85 -8.59 16.63 -16.41
N ILE A 86 -8.09 15.50 -15.91
CA ILE A 86 -8.41 14.18 -16.45
C ILE A 86 -9.58 13.50 -15.74
N ALA A 87 -10.05 14.03 -14.60
CA ALA A 87 -11.04 13.40 -13.73
C ALA A 87 -12.38 13.05 -14.41
N ASN A 88 -12.71 13.69 -15.54
CA ASN A 88 -13.92 13.43 -16.32
C ASN A 88 -13.63 13.01 -17.77
N LYS A 89 -12.39 12.57 -18.09
CA LYS A 89 -12.04 12.12 -19.44
C LYS A 89 -12.23 10.62 -19.66
N ALA A 90 -12.39 9.86 -18.60
CA ALA A 90 -12.62 8.41 -18.61
C ALA A 90 -13.32 7.99 -17.32
N MET A 91 -13.95 6.81 -17.33
CA MET A 91 -14.38 6.16 -16.09
C MET A 91 -13.15 5.82 -15.25
N ILE A 92 -13.21 6.12 -13.96
CA ILE A 92 -12.11 5.93 -13.03
C ILE A 92 -12.43 4.80 -12.05
N PHE A 93 -11.50 3.86 -11.91
CA PHE A 93 -11.42 2.96 -10.77
C PHE A 93 -10.29 3.37 -9.83
N THR A 94 -10.58 3.45 -8.54
CA THR A 94 -9.57 3.66 -7.50
C THR A 94 -9.41 2.42 -6.64
N VAL A 95 -8.22 2.19 -6.11
CA VAL A 95 -7.95 1.03 -5.25
C VAL A 95 -8.35 1.24 -3.79
N SER A 96 -8.83 2.42 -3.42
CA SER A 96 -9.41 2.73 -2.11
C SER A 96 -10.68 3.57 -2.23
N GLU A 97 -11.64 3.36 -1.32
CA GLU A 97 -12.88 4.17 -1.27
C GLU A 97 -12.60 5.62 -0.89
N LYS A 98 -11.54 5.84 -0.10
CA LYS A 98 -11.07 7.18 0.25
C LYS A 98 -10.69 7.96 -1.00
N ASP A 99 -9.90 7.33 -1.89
CA ASP A 99 -9.45 7.97 -3.12
C ASP A 99 -10.63 8.21 -4.09
N ALA A 100 -11.59 7.26 -4.17
CA ALA A 100 -12.82 7.47 -4.93
C ALA A 100 -13.60 8.68 -4.42
N THR A 101 -13.74 8.80 -3.11
CA THR A 101 -14.42 9.93 -2.46
C THR A 101 -13.68 11.24 -2.73
N HIS A 102 -12.34 11.22 -2.70
CA HIS A 102 -11.51 12.38 -3.01
C HIS A 102 -11.74 12.85 -4.45
N TYR A 103 -11.69 11.94 -5.43
CA TYR A 103 -11.95 12.29 -6.83
C TYR A 103 -13.35 12.85 -7.05
N ARG A 104 -14.39 12.28 -6.41
CA ARG A 104 -15.76 12.82 -6.49
C ARG A 104 -15.86 14.22 -5.91
N LYS A 105 -15.36 14.41 -4.68
CA LYS A 105 -15.56 15.68 -3.93
C LYS A 105 -14.61 16.79 -4.35
N SER A 106 -13.33 16.48 -4.57
CA SER A 106 -12.31 17.51 -4.81
C SER A 106 -12.10 17.81 -6.30
N PHE A 107 -12.26 16.81 -7.17
CA PHE A 107 -12.06 16.97 -8.60
C PHE A 107 -13.36 16.95 -9.41
N GLY A 108 -14.51 16.67 -8.79
CA GLY A 108 -15.81 16.63 -9.46
C GLY A 108 -15.94 15.48 -10.46
N ALA A 109 -15.23 14.38 -10.23
CA ALA A 109 -15.32 13.19 -11.08
C ALA A 109 -16.74 12.59 -11.02
N ARG A 110 -17.36 12.40 -12.20
CA ARG A 110 -18.75 11.91 -12.33
C ARG A 110 -18.81 10.39 -12.31
N GLU A 111 -17.85 9.75 -12.98
CA GLU A 111 -17.77 8.28 -13.14
C GLU A 111 -16.53 7.78 -12.42
N VAL A 112 -16.66 7.57 -11.11
CA VAL A 112 -15.57 7.01 -10.29
C VAL A 112 -16.11 5.97 -9.32
N GLU A 113 -15.47 4.80 -9.31
CA GLU A 113 -15.81 3.67 -8.44
C GLU A 113 -14.58 3.13 -7.71
N TYR A 114 -14.85 2.53 -6.56
CA TYR A 114 -13.85 1.72 -5.84
C TYR A 114 -13.78 0.33 -6.46
N LEU A 115 -12.59 -0.07 -6.89
CA LEU A 115 -12.27 -1.42 -7.33
C LEU A 115 -10.99 -1.87 -6.61
N PRO A 116 -11.09 -2.81 -5.65
CA PRO A 116 -9.94 -3.26 -4.88
C PRO A 116 -8.80 -3.79 -5.75
N VAL A 117 -7.60 -3.82 -5.18
CA VAL A 117 -6.46 -4.48 -5.82
C VAL A 117 -6.72 -5.96 -5.99
N PHE A 118 -6.21 -6.52 -7.11
CA PHE A 118 -6.16 -7.96 -7.30
C PHE A 118 -4.98 -8.53 -6.50
N ILE A 119 -5.22 -9.61 -5.78
CA ILE A 119 -4.24 -10.22 -4.89
C ILE A 119 -3.98 -11.68 -5.29
N PRO A 120 -2.75 -12.19 -5.10
CA PRO A 120 -2.43 -13.58 -5.47
C PRO A 120 -3.20 -14.61 -4.62
N GLY A 121 -3.39 -14.33 -3.33
CA GLY A 121 -4.05 -15.23 -2.38
C GLY A 121 -5.56 -15.08 -2.39
N GLN A 122 -6.26 -16.21 -2.20
CA GLN A 122 -7.71 -16.26 -2.02
C GLN A 122 -8.09 -16.80 -0.64
N MET A 123 -7.19 -17.51 0.01
CA MET A 123 -7.39 -18.16 1.30
C MET A 123 -6.40 -17.63 2.33
N VAL A 124 -6.85 -17.46 3.56
CA VAL A 124 -5.98 -17.16 4.69
C VAL A 124 -5.17 -18.40 5.07
N THR A 125 -3.86 -18.33 4.90
CA THR A 125 -2.91 -19.41 5.19
C THR A 125 -2.20 -19.23 6.53
N ALA A 126 -2.58 -18.21 7.31
CA ALA A 126 -2.04 -17.96 8.64
C ALA A 126 -2.12 -19.23 9.51
N LYS A 127 -1.02 -19.54 10.20
CA LYS A 127 -0.92 -20.71 11.07
C LYS A 127 -1.52 -20.40 12.44
N GLU A 128 -2.29 -21.32 12.98
CA GLU A 128 -2.79 -21.24 14.35
C GLU A 128 -1.66 -21.39 15.38
N GLY A 129 -1.98 -21.08 16.63
CA GLY A 129 -1.04 -21.18 17.75
C GLY A 129 -0.11 -19.98 17.88
N LEU A 130 1.06 -20.21 18.47
CA LEU A 130 2.06 -19.19 18.75
C LEU A 130 3.14 -19.15 17.66
N GLY A 131 3.61 -17.95 17.36
CA GLY A 131 4.81 -17.67 16.58
C GLY A 131 6.01 -17.35 17.49
N THR A 132 7.11 -16.88 16.89
CA THR A 132 8.39 -16.79 17.60
C THR A 132 8.97 -15.39 17.74
N PHE A 133 8.47 -14.41 16.98
CA PHE A 133 8.97 -13.03 16.99
C PHE A 133 7.90 -12.04 16.52
N ALA A 134 8.14 -10.76 16.78
CA ALA A 134 7.42 -9.65 16.14
C ALA A 134 8.12 -9.27 14.82
N LEU A 135 7.37 -8.93 13.78
CA LEU A 135 7.89 -8.64 12.44
C LEU A 135 7.42 -7.28 11.92
N TYR A 136 8.36 -6.47 11.42
CA TYR A 136 8.09 -5.40 10.47
C TYR A 136 8.72 -5.75 9.13
N HIS A 137 8.00 -5.59 8.02
CA HIS A 137 8.55 -5.85 6.69
C HIS A 137 8.14 -4.80 5.65
N GLY A 138 8.99 -4.63 4.62
CA GLY A 138 8.73 -3.72 3.51
C GLY A 138 9.95 -3.46 2.65
N ASN A 139 9.82 -2.64 1.60
CA ASN A 139 10.98 -2.12 0.87
C ASN A 139 11.62 -1.00 1.71
N LEU A 140 12.74 -1.29 2.37
CA LEU A 140 13.38 -0.39 3.33
C LEU A 140 14.13 0.78 2.67
N SER A 141 14.30 0.78 1.34
CA SER A 141 14.78 1.95 0.60
C SER A 141 13.72 3.05 0.42
N VAL A 142 12.45 2.73 0.66
CA VAL A 142 11.36 3.70 0.61
C VAL A 142 11.32 4.46 1.93
N ALA A 143 11.38 5.79 1.87
CA ALA A 143 11.49 6.67 3.04
C ALA A 143 10.39 6.43 4.10
N GLU A 144 9.16 6.13 3.69
CA GLU A 144 8.06 5.78 4.60
C GLU A 144 8.37 4.51 5.40
N ASN A 145 8.86 3.46 4.73
CA ASN A 145 9.15 2.19 5.37
C ASN A 145 10.39 2.27 6.26
N GLU A 146 11.41 2.99 5.82
CA GLU A 146 12.59 3.28 6.64
C GLU A 146 12.21 4.03 7.91
N LYS A 147 11.40 5.09 7.78
CA LYS A 147 10.90 5.87 8.92
C LYS A 147 10.11 4.99 9.90
N ALA A 148 9.23 4.11 9.39
CA ALA A 148 8.44 3.24 10.24
C ALA A 148 9.32 2.23 10.99
N ALA A 149 10.29 1.60 10.31
CA ALA A 149 11.24 0.68 10.94
C ALA A 149 12.10 1.38 12.01
N THR A 150 12.65 2.56 11.69
CA THR A 150 13.43 3.37 12.64
C THR A 150 12.59 3.75 13.86
N TRP A 151 11.36 4.22 13.64
CA TRP A 151 10.47 4.61 14.72
C TRP A 151 10.10 3.43 15.63
N LEU A 152 9.87 2.24 15.06
CA LEU A 152 9.62 1.02 15.85
C LEU A 152 10.82 0.66 16.71
N LEU A 153 12.04 0.71 16.16
CA LEU A 153 13.28 0.43 16.90
C LEU A 153 13.53 1.43 18.03
N GLU A 154 13.21 2.72 17.82
CA GLU A 154 13.51 3.78 18.79
C GLU A 154 12.42 4.00 19.83
N LYS A 155 11.16 3.66 19.54
CA LYS A 155 10.01 4.04 20.38
C LYS A 155 9.16 2.89 20.89
N VAL A 156 9.31 1.69 20.28
CA VAL A 156 8.51 0.52 20.64
C VAL A 156 9.39 -0.61 21.17
N PHE A 157 10.41 -1.00 20.42
CA PHE A 157 11.30 -2.11 20.76
C PHE A 157 12.58 -1.68 21.47
N ASP A 158 12.65 -0.45 21.94
CA ASP A 158 13.72 0.04 22.83
C ASP A 158 13.67 -0.54 24.25
N GLU A 159 12.47 -0.89 24.72
CA GLU A 159 12.21 -1.40 26.08
C GLU A 159 11.53 -2.77 26.10
N LEU A 160 11.06 -3.27 24.92
CA LEU A 160 10.40 -4.56 24.84
C LEU A 160 11.42 -5.71 24.65
N GLU A 161 11.49 -6.64 25.60
CA GLU A 161 12.29 -7.85 25.51
C GLU A 161 11.61 -8.96 24.68
N ILE A 162 11.04 -8.58 23.55
CA ILE A 162 10.41 -9.47 22.56
C ILE A 162 11.31 -9.54 21.34
N PRO A 163 11.64 -10.73 20.81
CA PRO A 163 12.39 -10.84 19.57
C PRO A 163 11.72 -10.08 18.45
N PHE A 164 12.43 -9.13 17.85
CA PHE A 164 11.92 -8.27 16.78
C PHE A 164 12.75 -8.43 15.51
N VAL A 165 12.10 -8.69 14.41
CA VAL A 165 12.72 -8.82 13.09
C VAL A 165 12.26 -7.66 12.20
N VAL A 166 13.22 -6.96 11.63
CA VAL A 166 13.01 -6.00 10.54
C VAL A 166 13.47 -6.65 9.24
N ALA A 167 12.58 -6.83 8.26
CA ALA A 167 12.93 -7.52 7.02
C ALA A 167 12.59 -6.71 5.78
N GLY A 168 13.49 -6.65 4.80
CA GLY A 168 13.16 -5.98 3.55
C GLY A 168 14.31 -5.71 2.60
N LYS A 169 13.94 -5.12 1.44
CA LYS A 169 14.88 -4.81 0.38
C LYS A 169 15.64 -3.51 0.65
N ASN A 170 16.94 -3.52 0.34
CA ASN A 170 17.82 -2.37 0.32
C ASN A 170 17.74 -1.48 1.58
N PRO A 171 17.93 -2.02 2.79
CA PRO A 171 17.95 -1.20 4.00
C PRO A 171 19.13 -0.23 3.94
N PRO A 172 18.94 1.06 4.30
CA PRO A 172 20.06 1.98 4.43
C PRO A 172 20.94 1.57 5.61
N LYS A 173 22.26 1.82 5.47
CA LYS A 173 23.26 1.43 6.48
C LYS A 173 22.89 1.88 7.90
N ARG A 174 22.41 3.12 8.04
CA ARG A 174 22.00 3.65 9.36
C ARG A 174 20.89 2.83 10.05
N LEU A 175 19.96 2.25 9.26
CA LEU A 175 18.90 1.39 9.81
C LEU A 175 19.48 0.04 10.25
N VAL A 176 20.44 -0.48 9.49
CA VAL A 176 21.16 -1.72 9.84
C VAL A 176 21.95 -1.54 11.13
N ASP A 177 22.71 -0.45 11.23
CA ASP A 177 23.51 -0.12 12.42
C ASP A 177 22.60 0.04 13.65
N LEU A 178 21.49 0.79 13.54
CA LEU A 178 20.50 0.97 14.61
C LEU A 178 19.88 -0.36 15.08
N ALA A 179 19.55 -1.25 14.14
CA ALA A 179 19.00 -2.57 14.50
C ALA A 179 20.01 -3.44 15.25
N HIS A 180 21.28 -3.38 14.90
CA HIS A 180 22.35 -4.13 15.58
C HIS A 180 22.66 -3.59 16.99
N GLU A 181 22.41 -2.29 17.23
CA GLU A 181 22.55 -1.69 18.57
C GLU A 181 21.45 -2.11 19.55
N ARG A 182 20.35 -2.70 19.07
CA ARG A 182 19.20 -3.07 19.90
C ARG A 182 19.28 -4.56 20.31
N PRO A 183 19.27 -4.87 21.62
CA PRO A 183 19.09 -6.23 22.07
C PRO A 183 17.77 -6.79 21.54
N HIS A 184 17.72 -8.09 21.32
CA HIS A 184 16.54 -8.83 20.82
C HIS A 184 16.06 -8.42 19.40
N THR A 185 16.84 -7.64 18.65
CA THR A 185 16.49 -7.20 17.28
C THR A 185 17.39 -7.86 16.24
N CYS A 186 16.79 -8.27 15.13
CA CYS A 186 17.49 -8.79 13.95
C CYS A 186 17.01 -8.05 12.69
N ILE A 187 17.94 -7.74 11.77
CA ILE A 187 17.59 -7.21 10.45
C ILE A 187 17.91 -8.24 9.37
N VAL A 188 16.89 -8.61 8.58
CA VAL A 188 17.02 -9.51 7.42
C VAL A 188 17.02 -8.69 6.14
N GLN A 189 18.21 -8.59 5.53
CA GLN A 189 18.43 -7.76 4.36
C GLN A 189 18.17 -8.55 3.09
N ASN A 190 17.40 -7.98 2.17
CA ASN A 190 17.14 -8.53 0.84
C ASN A 190 16.67 -10.00 0.84
N PRO A 191 15.71 -10.38 1.69
CA PRO A 191 15.21 -11.74 1.69
C PRO A 191 14.60 -12.08 0.32
N SER A 192 14.78 -13.33 -0.11
CA SER A 192 14.04 -13.90 -1.21
C SER A 192 12.53 -13.95 -0.92
N GLU A 193 11.71 -14.17 -1.92
CA GLU A 193 10.26 -14.31 -1.73
C GLU A 193 9.91 -15.46 -0.77
N ALA A 194 10.62 -16.58 -0.87
CA ALA A 194 10.43 -17.74 -0.01
C ALA A 194 10.82 -17.43 1.45
N GLU A 195 11.96 -16.77 1.68
CA GLU A 195 12.38 -16.33 3.00
C GLU A 195 11.42 -15.32 3.61
N MET A 196 10.94 -14.34 2.83
CA MET A 196 9.95 -13.38 3.29
C MET A 196 8.63 -14.07 3.67
N HIS A 197 8.18 -15.03 2.87
CA HIS A 197 6.98 -15.79 3.18
C HIS A 197 7.15 -16.61 4.48
N ASP A 198 8.30 -17.22 4.69
CA ASP A 198 8.61 -17.97 5.90
C ASP A 198 8.67 -17.06 7.15
N LEU A 199 9.29 -15.88 7.03
CA LEU A 199 9.28 -14.87 8.10
C LEU A 199 7.86 -14.44 8.47
N ILE A 200 7.01 -14.17 7.47
CA ILE A 200 5.61 -13.78 7.69
C ILE A 200 4.84 -14.90 8.39
N ALA A 201 5.02 -16.15 7.95
CA ALA A 201 4.30 -17.29 8.52
C ALA A 201 4.76 -17.65 9.95
N LYS A 202 6.04 -17.39 10.32
CA LYS A 202 6.61 -17.67 11.65
C LYS A 202 6.38 -16.55 12.66
N ALA A 203 6.16 -15.32 12.20
CA ALA A 203 5.93 -14.21 13.10
C ALA A 203 4.66 -14.41 13.95
N GLN A 204 4.74 -14.01 15.21
CA GLN A 204 3.59 -13.97 16.11
C GLN A 204 2.78 -12.69 15.92
N VAL A 205 3.46 -11.56 15.81
CA VAL A 205 2.82 -10.24 15.67
C VAL A 205 3.48 -9.48 14.53
N HIS A 206 2.69 -9.04 13.56
CA HIS A 206 3.13 -8.09 12.55
C HIS A 206 2.87 -6.68 13.06
N VAL A 207 3.91 -5.87 13.21
CA VAL A 207 3.79 -4.49 13.71
C VAL A 207 4.03 -3.54 12.55
N MET A 208 2.96 -2.97 12.00
CA MET A 208 2.98 -2.32 10.70
C MET A 208 2.37 -0.90 10.72
N PRO A 209 2.96 0.07 11.45
CA PRO A 209 2.47 1.43 11.41
C PRO A 209 2.69 2.06 10.03
N SER A 210 1.78 2.94 9.63
CA SER A 210 1.91 3.81 8.47
C SER A 210 1.82 5.27 8.89
N PHE A 211 2.58 6.13 8.23
CA PHE A 211 2.51 7.57 8.40
C PHE A 211 1.87 8.26 7.18
N THR A 212 1.24 7.45 6.32
CA THR A 212 0.45 7.91 5.17
C THR A 212 -0.84 7.14 5.11
N SER A 213 -1.90 7.84 4.75
CA SER A 213 -3.23 7.27 4.58
C SER A 213 -3.66 7.15 3.10
N SER A 214 -2.73 7.29 2.13
CA SER A 214 -3.03 7.17 0.70
C SER A 214 -2.82 5.75 0.17
N GLY A 215 -3.69 5.31 -0.72
CA GLY A 215 -3.66 4.00 -1.37
C GLY A 215 -3.83 2.82 -0.41
N ILE A 216 -3.79 1.62 -0.95
CA ILE A 216 -3.78 0.39 -0.15
C ILE A 216 -2.36 -0.14 0.01
N LYS A 217 -2.02 -0.56 1.21
CA LYS A 217 -0.69 -1.09 1.52
C LYS A 217 -0.65 -2.60 1.28
N LEU A 218 -0.09 -3.04 0.16
CA LEU A 218 -0.01 -4.47 -0.20
C LEU A 218 0.68 -5.33 0.87
N LYS A 219 1.63 -4.76 1.63
CA LYS A 219 2.26 -5.46 2.75
C LYS A 219 1.26 -5.84 3.85
N LEU A 220 0.25 -4.99 4.11
CA LEU A 220 -0.82 -5.30 5.05
C LEU A 220 -1.66 -6.50 4.57
N LEU A 221 -2.05 -6.50 3.29
CA LEU A 221 -2.79 -7.63 2.72
C LEU A 221 -1.98 -8.93 2.80
N ASN A 222 -0.69 -8.87 2.46
CA ASN A 222 0.18 -10.04 2.58
C ASN A 222 0.23 -10.56 4.02
N ALA A 223 0.39 -9.68 5.01
CA ALA A 223 0.37 -10.06 6.41
C ALA A 223 -0.99 -10.62 6.85
N LEU A 224 -2.10 -10.06 6.37
CA LEU A 224 -3.45 -10.54 6.68
C LEU A 224 -3.73 -11.93 6.10
N PHE A 225 -3.21 -12.25 4.91
CA PHE A 225 -3.38 -13.58 4.34
C PHE A 225 -2.49 -14.65 4.98
N ASN A 226 -1.27 -14.30 5.37
CA ASN A 226 -0.24 -15.29 5.68
C ASN A 226 0.28 -15.23 7.13
N GLY A 227 0.05 -14.12 7.83
CA GLY A 227 0.56 -13.88 9.19
C GLY A 227 -0.50 -14.02 10.28
N ARG A 228 -0.06 -14.10 11.54
CA ARG A 228 -0.93 -14.18 12.72
C ARG A 228 -1.52 -12.83 13.09
N HIS A 229 -1.23 -12.29 14.25
CA HIS A 229 -1.77 -11.02 14.73
C HIS A 229 -1.17 -9.82 13.99
N ILE A 230 -1.99 -8.81 13.71
CA ILE A 230 -1.56 -7.57 13.06
C ILE A 230 -1.81 -6.41 14.02
N VAL A 231 -0.77 -5.69 14.39
CA VAL A 231 -0.82 -4.43 15.12
C VAL A 231 -0.47 -3.29 14.18
N THR A 232 -1.33 -2.31 14.11
CA THR A 232 -1.16 -1.18 13.21
C THR A 232 -1.81 0.09 13.77
N ASN A 233 -1.67 1.22 13.08
CA ASN A 233 -2.35 2.46 13.41
C ASN A 233 -3.51 2.75 12.45
N GLU A 234 -4.34 3.74 12.77
CA GLU A 234 -5.51 4.11 11.97
C GLU A 234 -5.13 4.45 10.51
N ASP A 235 -4.02 5.14 10.28
CA ASP A 235 -3.57 5.54 8.94
C ASP A 235 -3.29 4.35 7.99
N MET A 236 -2.95 3.18 8.53
CA MET A 236 -2.73 1.96 7.74
C MET A 236 -4.03 1.38 7.18
N VAL A 237 -5.12 1.43 7.94
CA VAL A 237 -6.37 0.69 7.67
C VAL A 237 -7.55 1.59 7.29
N LYS A 238 -7.46 2.88 7.51
CA LYS A 238 -8.55 3.84 7.27
C LYS A 238 -9.11 3.76 5.87
N GLY A 239 -10.40 3.43 5.77
CA GLY A 239 -11.11 3.32 4.50
C GLY A 239 -10.79 2.09 3.67
N THR A 240 -10.14 1.08 4.25
CA THR A 240 -9.86 -0.21 3.59
C THR A 240 -10.92 -1.27 3.87
N GLY A 241 -11.74 -1.10 4.91
CA GLY A 241 -12.68 -2.11 5.42
C GLY A 241 -12.00 -3.25 6.20
N LEU A 242 -10.70 -3.11 6.52
CA LEU A 242 -9.87 -4.13 7.19
C LEU A 242 -9.64 -3.86 8.67
N GLU A 243 -10.28 -2.80 9.21
CA GLU A 243 -10.10 -2.35 10.59
C GLU A 243 -10.33 -3.47 11.61
N LYS A 244 -11.37 -4.30 11.37
CA LYS A 244 -11.72 -5.43 12.26
C LYS A 244 -10.74 -6.59 12.21
N ALA A 245 -9.90 -6.67 11.19
CA ALA A 245 -8.87 -7.71 11.05
C ALA A 245 -7.53 -7.32 11.68
N CYS A 246 -7.45 -6.12 12.28
CA CYS A 246 -6.24 -5.55 12.87
C CYS A 246 -6.48 -5.06 14.29
N HIS A 247 -5.42 -5.06 15.10
CA HIS A 247 -5.41 -4.38 16.39
C HIS A 247 -4.87 -2.96 16.17
N ILE A 248 -5.71 -1.96 16.37
CA ILE A 248 -5.37 -0.55 16.11
C ILE A 248 -4.76 0.05 17.37
N ALA A 249 -3.57 0.65 17.22
CA ALA A 249 -2.83 1.32 18.28
C ALA A 249 -2.07 2.52 17.69
N ASP A 250 -2.40 3.74 18.12
CA ASP A 250 -1.95 4.98 17.48
C ASP A 250 -0.76 5.66 18.15
N ASN A 251 -0.26 5.10 19.25
CA ASN A 251 0.91 5.63 19.95
C ASN A 251 1.85 4.50 20.45
N PRO A 252 3.12 4.82 20.76
CA PRO A 252 4.09 3.82 21.18
C PRO A 252 3.67 2.98 22.39
N ALA A 253 3.07 3.60 23.40
CA ALA A 253 2.66 2.89 24.63
C ALA A 253 1.55 1.87 24.34
N MET A 254 0.55 2.24 23.52
CA MET A 254 -0.51 1.33 23.09
C MET A 254 0.04 0.20 22.24
N ILE A 255 1.01 0.49 21.33
CA ILE A 255 1.64 -0.55 20.50
C ILE A 255 2.43 -1.51 21.39
N LYS A 256 3.27 -1.02 22.31
CA LYS A 256 4.03 -1.85 23.28
C LYS A 256 3.09 -2.80 24.03
N TYR A 257 2.04 -2.25 24.64
CA TYR A 257 1.05 -3.05 25.38
C TYR A 257 0.37 -4.11 24.50
N THR A 258 -0.06 -3.72 23.31
CA THR A 258 -0.78 -4.61 22.39
C THR A 258 0.14 -5.72 21.86
N VAL A 259 1.37 -5.39 21.49
CA VAL A 259 2.38 -6.35 21.03
C VAL A 259 2.68 -7.34 22.14
N TYR A 260 2.95 -6.87 23.39
CA TYR A 260 3.22 -7.73 24.53
C TYR A 260 2.08 -8.72 24.77
N ARG A 261 0.85 -8.25 24.83
CA ARG A 261 -0.34 -9.09 25.03
C ARG A 261 -0.50 -10.14 23.93
N LEU A 262 -0.41 -9.72 22.66
CA LEU A 262 -0.59 -10.61 21.52
C LEU A 262 0.56 -11.58 21.31
N PHE A 263 1.75 -11.24 21.76
CA PHE A 263 2.90 -12.15 21.71
C PHE A 263 2.68 -13.42 22.53
N HIS A 264 1.89 -13.33 23.60
CA HIS A 264 1.51 -14.44 24.48
C HIS A 264 0.11 -14.99 24.19
N THR A 265 -0.59 -14.50 23.16
CA THR A 265 -1.95 -14.94 22.80
C THR A 265 -1.89 -15.79 21.53
N ALA A 266 -2.34 -17.04 21.61
CA ALA A 266 -2.41 -17.91 20.43
C ALA A 266 -3.37 -17.32 19.38
N PHE A 267 -2.97 -17.39 18.12
CA PHE A 267 -3.86 -17.07 16.99
C PHE A 267 -4.81 -18.24 16.77
N SER A 268 -6.11 -17.98 16.79
CA SER A 268 -7.14 -19.00 16.79
C SER A 268 -7.71 -19.27 15.38
N ASN A 269 -8.45 -20.38 15.24
CA ASN A 269 -9.24 -20.65 14.04
C ASN A 269 -10.35 -19.59 13.86
N ASP A 270 -10.96 -19.10 14.92
CA ASP A 270 -11.99 -18.06 14.87
C ASP A 270 -11.43 -16.74 14.28
N ASP A 271 -10.21 -16.36 14.69
CA ASP A 271 -9.50 -15.20 14.10
C ASP A 271 -9.28 -15.40 12.60
N LYS A 272 -8.92 -16.62 12.19
CA LYS A 272 -8.68 -16.98 10.80
C LYS A 272 -9.97 -16.93 9.98
N GLU A 273 -11.07 -17.50 10.46
CA GLU A 273 -12.37 -17.50 9.78
C GLU A 273 -12.95 -16.09 9.67
N MET A 274 -12.92 -15.30 10.74
CA MET A 274 -13.33 -13.90 10.73
C MET A 274 -12.55 -13.11 9.67
N ARG A 275 -11.23 -13.27 9.62
CA ARG A 275 -10.35 -12.61 8.65
C ARG A 275 -10.63 -13.07 7.22
N GLN A 276 -10.84 -14.38 7.00
CA GLN A 276 -11.21 -14.96 5.71
C GLN A 276 -12.50 -14.32 5.18
N GLY A 277 -13.52 -14.21 6.01
CA GLY A 277 -14.81 -13.59 5.64
C GLY A 277 -14.64 -12.12 5.22
N LEU A 278 -13.85 -11.33 5.97
CA LEU A 278 -13.58 -9.94 5.63
C LEU A 278 -12.81 -9.79 4.31
N LEU A 279 -11.77 -10.60 4.12
CA LEU A 279 -10.95 -10.54 2.91
C LEU A 279 -11.73 -10.99 1.67
N GLN A 280 -12.53 -12.04 1.75
CA GLN A 280 -13.39 -12.49 0.66
C GLN A 280 -14.43 -11.44 0.26
N LYS A 281 -15.00 -10.72 1.22
CA LYS A 281 -15.96 -9.65 0.95
C LYS A 281 -15.36 -8.52 0.11
N HIS A 282 -14.13 -8.13 0.40
CA HIS A 282 -13.49 -6.95 -0.21
C HIS A 282 -12.55 -7.31 -1.37
N PHE A 283 -11.83 -8.43 -1.30
CA PHE A 283 -10.77 -8.80 -2.24
C PHE A 283 -11.07 -10.07 -3.05
N ASN A 284 -12.34 -10.27 -3.43
CA ASN A 284 -12.74 -11.36 -4.32
C ASN A 284 -12.32 -11.01 -5.77
N ASN A 285 -11.21 -11.58 -6.22
CA ASN A 285 -10.66 -11.30 -7.55
C ASN A 285 -11.66 -11.60 -8.67
N LYS A 286 -12.43 -12.70 -8.58
CA LYS A 286 -13.42 -13.08 -9.60
C LYS A 286 -14.51 -12.01 -9.73
N ALA A 287 -15.15 -11.66 -8.62
CA ALA A 287 -16.19 -10.63 -8.61
C ALA A 287 -15.66 -9.26 -9.06
N ASN A 288 -14.44 -8.89 -8.65
CA ASN A 288 -13.80 -7.65 -9.04
C ASN A 288 -13.41 -7.63 -10.54
N ALA A 289 -12.95 -8.77 -11.08
CA ALA A 289 -12.67 -8.92 -12.51
C ALA A 289 -13.97 -8.80 -13.34
N GLU A 290 -15.07 -9.42 -12.91
CA GLU A 290 -16.36 -9.31 -13.58
C GLU A 290 -16.88 -7.85 -13.60
N ARG A 291 -16.63 -7.08 -12.54
CA ARG A 291 -16.96 -5.64 -12.51
C ARG A 291 -16.14 -4.85 -13.52
N LEU A 292 -14.82 -5.12 -13.57
CA LEU A 292 -13.92 -4.48 -14.52
C LEU A 292 -14.29 -4.83 -15.97
N MET A 293 -14.58 -6.11 -16.24
CA MET A 293 -14.97 -6.58 -17.57
C MET A 293 -16.27 -5.95 -18.05
N ARG A 294 -17.28 -5.82 -17.17
CA ARG A 294 -18.53 -5.10 -17.51
C ARG A 294 -18.31 -3.63 -17.85
N ALA A 295 -17.38 -3.00 -17.17
CA ALA A 295 -17.02 -1.61 -17.46
C ALA A 295 -16.26 -1.48 -18.79
N LEU A 296 -15.56 -2.51 -19.26
CA LEU A 296 -14.86 -2.54 -20.54
C LEU A 296 -15.79 -2.87 -21.75
N GLN A 297 -16.92 -3.51 -21.50
CA GLN A 297 -17.96 -3.74 -22.52
C GLN A 297 -18.78 -2.46 -22.78
#